data_d0f55a66d8747dc7c6217f833ecdeef8
#
_entry.id   d0f55a66d8747dc7c6217f833ecdeef8
#
_cell.length_a   1.000
_cell.length_b   1.000
_cell.length_c   1.000
_cell.angle_alpha   90.00
_cell.angle_beta   90.00
_cell.angle_gamma   90.00
#
_symmetry.space_group_name_H-M   'P 1'
#
loop_
_entity.id
_entity.type
_entity.pdbx_description
1 polymer ?
#
loop_
_entity_poly.entity_id
_entity_poly.type
_entity_poly.pdbx_seq_one_letter_code
_entity_poly.pdbx_strand_id
1 'polypeptide(L)'
;FGDTTRISLADTLLQRESPGGVRAVLGHEIGHYVLQHTVSLLVMNALLIVVAFGLANFLFNALSKGERWGIRSIADPAGMPLFFSVIGFIFLLATPISNNITRFHELQADMFGLNAAREPDGFAESAILLSEYRKMEPSPLEEWFFYDHPSGYARIHMSMVWKAHHMALGDIPMGPGG
;
A
#
# COMPACT_ATOMS: atom_id res chain seq x y z
N PHE A 1 11.85 5.73 16.86
CA PHE A 1 13.17 5.52 17.44
C PHE A 1 13.12 5.89 18.93
N GLY A 2 13.39 4.95 19.84
CA GLY A 2 13.44 5.16 21.29
C GLY A 2 12.07 5.17 21.97
N ASP A 3 12.02 5.67 23.21
CA ASP A 3 10.87 5.62 24.13
C ASP A 3 9.70 6.56 23.75
N THR A 4 9.73 7.17 22.58
CA THR A 4 8.72 8.13 22.12
C THR A 4 7.73 7.56 21.10
N THR A 5 7.74 6.24 20.88
CA THR A 5 6.79 5.60 19.96
C THR A 5 5.36 5.76 20.46
N ARG A 6 4.50 6.33 19.61
CA ARG A 6 3.08 6.49 19.91
C ARG A 6 2.25 6.18 18.66
N ILE A 7 1.07 5.66 18.88
CA ILE A 7 0.04 5.53 17.86
C ILE A 7 -0.93 6.68 18.06
N SER A 8 -1.20 7.45 17.00
CA SER A 8 -2.19 8.52 17.00
C SER A 8 -3.36 8.11 16.13
N LEU A 9 -4.56 8.18 16.67
CA LEU A 9 -5.79 7.95 15.92
C LEU A 9 -6.44 9.29 15.60
N ALA A 10 -7.01 9.41 14.39
CA ALA A 10 -7.78 10.58 14.03
C ALA A 10 -9.13 10.59 14.78
N ASP A 11 -9.58 11.76 15.22
CA ASP A 11 -10.88 11.91 15.88
C ASP A 11 -12.03 11.43 14.99
N THR A 12 -11.93 11.63 13.69
CA THR A 12 -12.89 11.15 12.69
C THR A 12 -13.01 9.63 12.67
N LEU A 13 -11.90 8.91 12.86
CA LEU A 13 -11.91 7.45 13.00
C LEU A 13 -12.71 7.04 14.23
N LEU A 14 -12.42 7.64 15.38
CA LEU A 14 -13.08 7.34 16.65
C LEU A 14 -14.59 7.67 16.64
N GLN A 15 -15.01 8.61 15.80
CA GLN A 15 -16.43 8.99 15.66
C GLN A 15 -17.20 8.09 14.70
N ARG A 16 -16.54 7.47 13.72
CA ARG A 16 -17.19 6.70 12.66
C ARG A 16 -17.11 5.19 12.86
N GLU A 17 -16.08 4.72 13.56
CA GLU A 17 -15.82 3.30 13.76
C GLU A 17 -16.48 2.76 15.02
N SER A 18 -16.89 1.49 14.97
CA SER A 18 -17.27 0.75 16.15
C SER A 18 -16.04 0.46 17.04
N PRO A 19 -16.24 0.14 18.34
CA PRO A 19 -15.11 -0.29 19.19
C PRO A 19 -14.34 -1.49 18.64
N GLY A 20 -15.00 -2.39 17.91
CA GLY A 20 -14.36 -3.51 17.17
C GLY A 20 -13.51 -3.01 16.02
N GLY A 21 -14.05 -2.07 15.22
CA GLY A 21 -13.35 -1.42 14.13
C GLY A 21 -12.09 -0.69 14.60
N VAL A 22 -12.21 0.09 15.70
CA VAL A 22 -11.04 0.77 16.30
C VAL A 22 -9.96 -0.22 16.72
N ARG A 23 -10.31 -1.36 17.34
CA ARG A 23 -9.33 -2.39 17.71
C ARG A 23 -8.69 -3.03 16.48
N ALA A 24 -9.46 -3.29 15.43
CA ALA A 24 -8.96 -3.84 14.18
C ALA A 24 -7.94 -2.89 13.51
N VAL A 25 -8.27 -1.60 13.41
CA VAL A 25 -7.36 -0.58 12.87
C VAL A 25 -6.10 -0.46 13.73
N LEU A 26 -6.22 -0.43 15.06
CA LEU A 26 -5.06 -0.42 15.95
C LEU A 26 -4.16 -1.64 15.75
N GLY A 27 -4.76 -2.83 15.61
CA GLY A 27 -4.02 -4.07 15.34
C GLY A 27 -3.25 -3.98 14.02
N HIS A 28 -3.84 -3.42 12.98
CA HIS A 28 -3.21 -3.18 11.70
C HIS A 28 -2.00 -2.22 11.82
N GLU A 29 -2.17 -1.06 12.47
CA GLU A 29 -1.10 -0.09 12.69
C GLU A 29 0.07 -0.66 13.51
N ILE A 30 -0.25 -1.45 14.54
CA ILE A 30 0.77 -2.18 15.32
C ILE A 30 1.50 -3.17 14.41
N GLY A 31 0.80 -3.81 13.49
CA GLY A 31 1.39 -4.69 12.46
C GLY A 31 2.47 -4.00 11.66
N HIS A 32 2.21 -2.81 11.14
CA HIS A 32 3.22 -2.01 10.43
C HIS A 32 4.47 -1.75 11.27
N TYR A 33 4.28 -1.43 12.54
CA TYR A 33 5.39 -1.18 13.46
C TYR A 33 6.21 -2.45 13.75
N VAL A 34 5.54 -3.54 14.14
CA VAL A 34 6.19 -4.80 14.53
C VAL A 34 6.92 -5.45 13.35
N LEU A 35 6.34 -5.42 12.17
CA LEU A 35 6.90 -5.97 10.94
C LEU A 35 7.92 -5.04 10.26
N GLN A 36 8.20 -3.87 10.85
CA GLN A 36 9.18 -2.89 10.35
C GLN A 36 8.88 -2.40 8.92
N HIS A 37 7.59 -2.29 8.55
CA HIS A 37 7.18 -1.92 7.20
C HIS A 37 7.71 -0.55 6.78
N THR A 38 7.80 0.41 7.70
CA THR A 38 8.36 1.74 7.42
C THR A 38 9.80 1.65 6.91
N VAL A 39 10.63 0.84 7.55
CA VAL A 39 12.04 0.66 7.13
C VAL A 39 12.11 -0.08 5.81
N SER A 40 11.33 -1.16 5.66
CA SER A 40 11.26 -1.94 4.43
C SER A 40 10.84 -1.08 3.24
N LEU A 41 9.75 -0.32 3.38
CA LEU A 41 9.25 0.58 2.34
C LEU A 41 10.25 1.70 2.01
N LEU A 42 10.93 2.26 3.01
CA LEU A 42 11.96 3.28 2.79
C LEU A 42 13.10 2.72 1.94
N VAL A 43 13.62 1.55 2.28
CA VAL A 43 14.72 0.90 1.53
C VAL A 43 14.27 0.56 0.12
N MET A 44 13.09 -0.06 -0.05
CA MET A 44 12.57 -0.44 -1.35
C MET A 44 12.33 0.77 -2.27
N ASN A 45 11.74 1.85 -1.73
CA ASN A 45 11.54 3.07 -2.51
C ASN A 45 12.87 3.77 -2.84
N ALA A 46 13.85 3.77 -1.93
CA ALA A 46 15.18 4.31 -2.22
C ALA A 46 15.86 3.55 -3.36
N LEU A 47 15.80 2.21 -3.35
CA LEU A 47 16.31 1.38 -4.46
C LEU A 47 15.59 1.67 -5.77
N LEU A 48 14.27 1.77 -5.74
CA LEU A 48 13.46 2.08 -6.93
C LEU A 48 13.85 3.44 -7.52
N ILE A 49 14.06 4.45 -6.69
CA ILE A 49 14.50 5.79 -7.11
C ILE A 49 15.90 5.73 -7.74
N VAL A 50 16.85 5.03 -7.13
CA VAL A 50 18.21 4.89 -7.70
C VAL A 50 18.16 4.23 -9.07
N VAL A 51 17.40 3.14 -9.20
CA VAL A 51 17.21 2.44 -10.47
C VAL A 51 16.53 3.36 -11.49
N ALA A 52 15.49 4.08 -11.11
CA ALA A 52 14.75 4.99 -11.98
C ALA A 52 15.65 6.11 -12.53
N PHE A 53 16.46 6.74 -11.69
CA PHE A 53 17.40 7.78 -12.14
C PHE A 53 18.54 7.21 -12.97
N GLY A 54 19.07 6.03 -12.64
CA GLY A 54 20.06 5.35 -13.45
C GLY A 54 19.54 5.03 -14.86
N LEU A 55 18.31 4.50 -14.94
CA LEU A 55 17.64 4.21 -16.21
C LEU A 55 17.30 5.50 -16.97
N ALA A 56 16.86 6.55 -16.28
CA ALA A 56 16.60 7.85 -16.89
C ALA A 56 17.84 8.45 -17.53
N ASN A 57 18.99 8.41 -16.84
CA ASN A 57 20.26 8.85 -17.40
C ASN A 57 20.67 8.03 -18.62
N PHE A 58 20.53 6.70 -18.56
CA PHE A 58 20.83 5.81 -19.68
C PHE A 58 19.94 6.12 -20.90
N LEU A 59 18.62 6.19 -20.71
CA LEU A 59 17.67 6.45 -21.78
C LEU A 59 17.81 7.87 -22.35
N PHE A 60 18.01 8.87 -21.49
CA PHE A 60 18.26 10.24 -21.92
C PHE A 60 19.47 10.30 -22.86
N ASN A 61 20.60 9.73 -22.45
CA ASN A 61 21.81 9.70 -23.27
C ASN A 61 21.62 8.90 -24.58
N ALA A 62 20.84 7.82 -24.54
CA ALA A 62 20.55 7.03 -25.75
C ALA A 62 19.68 7.79 -26.75
N LEU A 63 18.65 8.52 -26.26
CA LEU A 63 17.67 9.23 -27.09
C LEU A 63 18.18 10.59 -27.56
N SER A 64 19.07 11.26 -26.81
CA SER A 64 19.63 12.58 -27.15
C SER A 64 20.80 12.51 -28.11
N LYS A 65 21.29 11.31 -28.46
CA LYS A 65 22.43 11.15 -29.40
C LYS A 65 22.10 11.72 -30.79
N GLY A 66 23.08 12.46 -31.33
CA GLY A 66 23.03 13.04 -32.67
C GLY A 66 22.50 14.48 -32.71
N GLU A 67 22.60 15.12 -33.87
CA GLU A 67 22.22 16.53 -34.06
C GLU A 67 20.68 16.76 -34.04
N ARG A 68 19.90 15.69 -33.99
CA ARG A 68 18.44 15.72 -34.18
C ARG A 68 17.71 16.64 -33.21
N TRP A 69 18.20 16.73 -31.98
CA TRP A 69 17.57 17.51 -30.91
C TRP A 69 18.35 18.76 -30.51
N GLY A 70 19.58 18.92 -31.00
CA GLY A 70 20.45 20.04 -30.60
C GLY A 70 20.88 19.99 -29.13
N ILE A 71 20.68 18.88 -28.45
CA ILE A 71 20.99 18.69 -27.02
C ILE A 71 22.45 18.26 -26.86
N ARG A 72 23.20 19.01 -26.05
CA ARG A 72 24.65 18.77 -25.84
C ARG A 72 24.94 17.80 -24.70
N SER A 73 24.15 17.85 -23.63
CA SER A 73 24.33 17.03 -22.44
C SER A 73 23.05 17.01 -21.61
N ILE A 74 23.01 16.18 -20.57
CA ILE A 74 21.90 16.14 -19.59
C ILE A 74 21.74 17.47 -18.81
N ALA A 75 22.81 18.27 -18.73
CA ALA A 75 22.80 19.59 -18.10
C ALA A 75 22.35 20.71 -19.06
N ASP A 76 22.12 20.41 -20.34
CA ASP A 76 21.63 21.39 -21.32
C ASP A 76 20.14 21.67 -21.08
N PRO A 77 19.74 22.93 -20.82
CA PRO A 77 18.33 23.30 -20.64
C PRO A 77 17.42 22.85 -21.79
N ALA A 78 17.94 22.77 -23.03
CA ALA A 78 17.20 22.27 -24.19
C ALA A 78 16.79 20.79 -24.02
N GLY A 79 17.49 20.03 -23.17
CA GLY A 79 17.19 18.64 -22.85
C GLY A 79 16.09 18.45 -21.78
N MET A 80 15.64 19.49 -21.08
CA MET A 80 14.65 19.35 -19.99
C MET A 80 13.35 18.67 -20.44
N PRO A 81 12.72 19.00 -21.57
CA PRO A 81 11.50 18.30 -21.99
C PRO A 81 11.72 16.80 -22.21
N LEU A 82 12.84 16.41 -22.80
CA LEU A 82 13.20 15.00 -22.98
C LEU A 82 13.42 14.32 -21.63
N PHE A 83 14.16 14.95 -20.71
CA PHE A 83 14.42 14.39 -19.39
C PHE A 83 13.12 14.15 -18.62
N PHE A 84 12.21 15.16 -18.56
CA PHE A 84 10.93 14.99 -17.86
C PHE A 84 10.01 13.97 -18.53
N SER A 85 10.05 13.84 -19.84
CA SER A 85 9.30 12.81 -20.55
C SER A 85 9.82 11.40 -20.22
N VAL A 86 11.13 11.22 -20.21
CA VAL A 86 11.78 9.94 -19.89
C VAL A 86 11.51 9.56 -18.42
N ILE A 87 11.76 10.47 -17.48
CA ILE A 87 11.57 10.17 -16.05
C ILE A 87 10.10 9.93 -15.72
N GLY A 88 9.19 10.72 -16.31
CA GLY A 88 7.75 10.54 -16.15
C GLY A 88 7.27 9.17 -16.66
N PHE A 89 7.77 8.72 -17.81
CA PHE A 89 7.48 7.40 -18.34
C PHE A 89 8.02 6.28 -17.45
N ILE A 90 9.24 6.44 -16.92
CA ILE A 90 9.81 5.47 -15.98
C ILE A 90 8.98 5.37 -14.71
N PHE A 91 8.56 6.50 -14.12
CA PHE A 91 7.72 6.48 -12.92
C PHE A 91 6.33 5.89 -13.19
N LEU A 92 5.76 6.14 -14.38
CA LEU A 92 4.52 5.49 -14.78
C LEU A 92 4.65 3.97 -14.78
N LEU A 93 5.75 3.43 -15.34
CA LEU A 93 6.02 1.99 -15.34
C LEU A 93 6.41 1.44 -13.96
N ALA A 94 7.00 2.27 -13.09
CA ALA A 94 7.34 1.90 -11.73
C ALA A 94 6.12 1.91 -10.78
N THR A 95 5.04 2.63 -11.13
CA THR A 95 3.82 2.72 -10.31
C THR A 95 3.26 1.35 -9.90
N PRO A 96 2.98 0.40 -10.81
CA PRO A 96 2.47 -0.90 -10.41
C PRO A 96 3.46 -1.69 -9.54
N ILE A 97 4.76 -1.51 -9.71
CA ILE A 97 5.77 -2.15 -8.87
C ILE A 97 5.67 -1.63 -7.44
N SER A 98 5.68 -0.29 -7.27
CA SER A 98 5.54 0.35 -5.96
C SER A 98 4.22 -0.01 -5.29
N ASN A 99 3.11 0.06 -6.02
CA ASN A 99 1.79 -0.29 -5.50
C ASN A 99 1.73 -1.74 -5.01
N ASN A 100 2.29 -2.70 -5.77
CA ASN A 100 2.28 -4.10 -5.36
C ASN A 100 3.17 -4.36 -4.13
N ILE A 101 4.29 -3.66 -3.99
CA ILE A 101 5.13 -3.72 -2.79
C ILE A 101 4.35 -3.22 -1.58
N THR A 102 3.74 -2.05 -1.67
CA THR A 102 2.92 -1.48 -0.61
C THR A 102 1.76 -2.40 -0.25
N ARG A 103 1.00 -2.88 -1.24
CA ARG A 103 -0.13 -3.80 -1.04
C ARG A 103 0.28 -5.10 -0.33
N PHE A 104 1.48 -5.60 -0.60
CA PHE A 104 1.99 -6.78 0.11
C PHE A 104 2.22 -6.48 1.60
N HIS A 105 2.77 -5.31 1.94
CA HIS A 105 2.95 -4.89 3.33
C HIS A 105 1.59 -4.65 4.03
N GLU A 106 0.64 -4.07 3.31
CA GLU A 106 -0.74 -3.88 3.80
C GLU A 106 -1.41 -5.22 4.13
N LEU A 107 -1.26 -6.22 3.24
CA LEU A 107 -1.78 -7.57 3.49
C LEU A 107 -1.15 -8.20 4.74
N GLN A 108 0.14 -8.01 4.96
CA GLN A 108 0.82 -8.51 6.15
C GLN A 108 0.32 -7.80 7.43
N ALA A 109 0.11 -6.48 7.37
CA ALA A 109 -0.43 -5.70 8.48
C ALA A 109 -1.89 -6.09 8.78
N ASP A 110 -2.70 -6.32 7.76
CA ASP A 110 -4.07 -6.81 7.89
C ASP A 110 -4.13 -8.18 8.60
N MET A 111 -3.30 -9.12 8.16
CA MET A 111 -3.22 -10.46 8.78
C MET A 111 -2.70 -10.40 10.20
N PHE A 112 -1.71 -9.55 10.48
CA PHE A 112 -1.24 -9.30 11.84
C PHE A 112 -2.36 -8.72 12.71
N GLY A 113 -3.08 -7.72 12.20
CA GLY A 113 -4.19 -7.08 12.88
C GLY A 113 -5.31 -8.05 13.23
N LEU A 114 -5.72 -8.91 12.29
CA LEU A 114 -6.71 -9.97 12.55
C LEU A 114 -6.26 -10.93 13.65
N ASN A 115 -5.00 -11.37 13.61
CA ASN A 115 -4.46 -12.29 14.63
C ASN A 115 -4.32 -11.62 16.01
N ALA A 116 -3.95 -10.34 16.06
CA ALA A 116 -3.71 -9.60 17.29
C ALA A 116 -5.00 -9.09 17.94
N ALA A 117 -5.86 -8.43 17.16
CA ALA A 117 -7.09 -7.83 17.67
C ALA A 117 -8.23 -8.85 17.81
N ARG A 118 -8.26 -9.90 16.97
CA ARG A 118 -9.32 -10.92 16.91
C ARG A 118 -10.72 -10.34 16.70
N GLU A 119 -10.80 -9.30 15.89
CA GLU A 119 -12.02 -8.52 15.59
C GLU A 119 -12.36 -8.61 14.10
N PRO A 120 -12.70 -9.79 13.56
CA PRO A 120 -12.93 -9.95 12.12
C PRO A 120 -14.14 -9.14 11.61
N ASP A 121 -15.19 -8.99 12.41
CA ASP A 121 -16.36 -8.19 12.05
C ASP A 121 -16.03 -6.70 12.05
N GLY A 122 -15.32 -6.22 13.08
CA GLY A 122 -14.84 -4.84 13.14
C GLY A 122 -13.86 -4.53 12.00
N PHE A 123 -13.01 -5.49 11.62
CA PHE A 123 -12.13 -5.35 10.48
C PHE A 123 -12.92 -5.22 9.15
N ALA A 124 -13.96 -6.06 8.95
CA ALA A 124 -14.81 -5.97 7.77
C ALA A 124 -15.57 -4.64 7.70
N GLU A 125 -16.11 -4.17 8.84
CA GLU A 125 -16.79 -2.88 8.97
C GLU A 125 -15.84 -1.73 8.59
N SER A 126 -14.63 -1.70 9.15
CA SER A 126 -13.61 -0.71 8.80
C SER A 126 -13.21 -0.77 7.33
N ALA A 127 -13.10 -1.96 6.75
CA ALA A 127 -12.81 -2.10 5.33
C ALA A 127 -13.90 -1.49 4.44
N ILE A 128 -15.18 -1.58 4.84
CA ILE A 128 -16.30 -0.93 4.14
C ILE A 128 -16.17 0.60 4.26
N LEU A 129 -16.00 1.12 5.47
CA LEU A 129 -15.95 2.55 5.73
C LEU A 129 -14.75 3.24 5.05
N LEU A 130 -13.59 2.61 5.08
CA LEU A 130 -12.37 3.12 4.46
C LEU A 130 -12.36 2.98 2.93
N SER A 131 -13.24 2.11 2.37
CA SER A 131 -13.39 1.96 0.91
C SER A 131 -14.40 2.93 0.29
N GLU A 132 -14.98 3.85 1.05
CA GLU A 132 -16.01 4.80 0.59
C GLU A 132 -15.58 5.60 -0.66
N TYR A 133 -14.28 5.87 -0.80
CA TYR A 133 -13.71 6.65 -1.91
C TYR A 133 -13.04 5.79 -2.99
N ARG A 134 -13.14 4.46 -2.90
CA ARG A 134 -12.51 3.52 -3.83
C ARG A 134 -13.53 2.49 -4.31
N LYS A 135 -13.33 1.99 -5.52
CA LYS A 135 -14.14 0.88 -6.04
C LYS A 135 -13.89 -0.36 -5.16
N MET A 136 -14.98 -0.90 -4.61
CA MET A 136 -14.94 -2.02 -3.69
C MET A 136 -14.34 -3.28 -4.32
N GLU A 137 -14.69 -3.54 -5.60
CA GLU A 137 -14.25 -4.71 -6.36
C GLU A 137 -13.70 -4.25 -7.72
N PRO A 138 -12.42 -3.85 -7.78
CA PRO A 138 -11.74 -3.53 -9.03
C PRO A 138 -11.50 -4.80 -9.85
N SER A 139 -11.28 -4.64 -11.17
CA SER A 139 -10.75 -5.75 -11.95
C SER A 139 -9.32 -6.08 -11.52
N PRO A 140 -8.83 -7.32 -11.73
CA PRO A 140 -7.47 -7.70 -11.34
C PRO A 140 -6.38 -6.80 -11.95
N LEU A 141 -6.56 -6.33 -13.19
CA LEU A 141 -5.63 -5.43 -13.85
C LEU A 141 -5.65 -4.03 -13.23
N GLU A 142 -6.85 -3.54 -12.91
CA GLU A 142 -7.06 -2.24 -12.24
C GLU A 142 -6.42 -2.25 -10.85
N GLU A 143 -6.63 -3.31 -10.07
CA GLU A 143 -6.03 -3.47 -8.76
C GLU A 143 -4.51 -3.58 -8.85
N TRP A 144 -3.99 -4.36 -9.79
CA TRP A 144 -2.56 -4.52 -10.00
C TRP A 144 -1.87 -3.20 -10.32
N PHE A 145 -2.48 -2.36 -11.14
CA PHE A 145 -1.86 -1.12 -11.61
C PHE A 145 -2.05 0.06 -10.64
N PHE A 146 -3.27 0.24 -10.10
CA PHE A 146 -3.65 1.48 -9.42
C PHE A 146 -3.79 1.37 -7.90
N TYR A 147 -3.85 0.16 -7.34
CA TYR A 147 -4.14 -0.02 -5.92
C TYR A 147 -2.87 -0.30 -5.12
N ASP A 148 -2.61 0.55 -4.16
CA ASP A 148 -1.55 0.42 -3.16
C ASP A 148 -1.99 -0.33 -1.89
N HIS A 149 -3.32 -0.57 -1.72
CA HIS A 149 -3.92 -1.39 -0.67
C HIS A 149 -4.76 -2.49 -1.31
N PRO A 150 -4.98 -3.62 -0.62
CA PRO A 150 -5.95 -4.61 -1.06
C PRO A 150 -7.34 -3.98 -1.22
N SER A 151 -8.12 -4.44 -2.18
CA SER A 151 -9.49 -3.94 -2.38
C SER A 151 -10.37 -4.18 -1.15
N GLY A 152 -11.41 -3.38 -0.99
CA GLY A 152 -12.38 -3.56 0.10
C GLY A 152 -12.96 -4.96 0.12
N TYR A 153 -13.31 -5.50 -1.06
CA TYR A 153 -13.76 -6.87 -1.21
C TYR A 153 -12.74 -7.90 -0.70
N ALA A 154 -11.47 -7.76 -1.11
CA ALA A 154 -10.41 -8.68 -0.70
C ALA A 154 -10.20 -8.67 0.83
N ARG A 155 -10.24 -7.48 1.44
CA ARG A 155 -10.10 -7.31 2.90
C ARG A 155 -11.26 -7.92 3.66
N ILE A 156 -12.51 -7.68 3.22
CA ILE A 156 -13.71 -8.27 3.83
C ILE A 156 -13.67 -9.80 3.68
N HIS A 157 -13.40 -10.30 2.48
CA HIS A 157 -13.32 -11.73 2.23
C HIS A 157 -12.27 -12.40 3.13
N MET A 158 -11.07 -11.82 3.22
CA MET A 158 -10.00 -12.30 4.08
C MET A 158 -10.42 -12.38 5.55
N SER A 159 -11.06 -11.33 6.08
CA SER A 159 -11.51 -11.30 7.48
C SER A 159 -12.60 -12.33 7.76
N MET A 160 -13.51 -12.56 6.81
CA MET A 160 -14.58 -13.56 6.96
C MET A 160 -14.04 -14.99 6.84
N VAL A 161 -13.07 -15.25 5.97
CA VAL A 161 -12.37 -16.54 5.91
C VAL A 161 -11.60 -16.80 7.21
N TRP A 162 -10.89 -15.80 7.73
CA TRP A 162 -10.21 -15.86 9.01
C TRP A 162 -11.20 -16.19 10.15
N LYS A 163 -12.34 -15.50 10.20
CA LYS A 163 -13.43 -15.75 11.16
C LYS A 163 -13.93 -17.18 11.09
N ALA A 164 -14.30 -17.65 9.90
CA ALA A 164 -14.82 -19.01 9.70
C ALA A 164 -13.81 -20.09 10.18
N HIS A 165 -12.53 -19.90 9.88
CA HIS A 165 -11.47 -20.80 10.31
C HIS A 165 -11.34 -20.85 11.83
N HIS A 166 -11.31 -19.70 12.50
CA HIS A 166 -11.15 -19.64 13.97
C HIS A 166 -12.40 -20.06 14.73
N MET A 167 -13.59 -19.87 14.17
CA MET A 167 -14.83 -20.45 14.68
C MET A 167 -14.78 -21.99 14.62
N ALA A 168 -14.30 -22.57 13.52
CA ALA A 168 -14.17 -24.02 13.36
C ALA A 168 -13.14 -24.62 14.35
N LEU A 169 -12.13 -23.85 14.74
CA LEU A 169 -11.15 -24.23 15.77
C LEU A 169 -11.67 -24.03 17.22
N GLY A 170 -12.81 -23.38 17.41
CA GLY A 170 -13.35 -23.02 18.73
C GLY A 170 -12.61 -21.85 19.40
N ASP A 171 -11.80 -21.10 18.65
CA ASP A 171 -10.99 -20.00 19.17
C ASP A 171 -11.78 -18.71 19.38
N ILE A 172 -12.89 -18.54 18.67
CA ILE A 172 -13.82 -17.42 18.81
C ILE A 172 -15.25 -17.96 18.94
N PRO A 173 -16.12 -17.30 19.73
CA PRO A 173 -17.49 -17.77 19.89
C PRO A 173 -18.24 -17.73 18.55
N MET A 174 -19.13 -18.70 18.34
CA MET A 174 -20.13 -18.60 17.29
C MET A 174 -21.04 -17.41 17.61
N GLY A 175 -21.29 -16.55 16.61
CA GLY A 175 -22.17 -15.39 16.80
C GLY A 175 -23.58 -15.80 17.25
N PRO A 176 -24.40 -14.86 17.77
CA PRO A 176 -25.76 -15.13 18.19
C PRO A 176 -26.58 -15.62 16.97
N GLY A 177 -26.77 -16.92 16.84
CA GLY A 177 -27.49 -17.57 15.74
C GLY A 177 -26.87 -18.87 15.23
N GLY A 178 -25.77 -19.35 15.81
CA GLY A 178 -25.16 -20.67 15.57
C GLY A 178 -25.59 -21.69 16.61
#